data_802fb8c70eaa59e04c0eac948af720a8
#
_entry.id   802fb8c70eaa59e04c0eac948af720a8
#
_cell.length_a   1.000
_cell.length_b   1.000
_cell.length_c   1.000
_cell.angle_alpha   90.00
_cell.angle_beta   90.00
_cell.angle_gamma   90.00
#
_symmetry.space_group_name_H-M   'P 1'
#
loop_
_entity.id
_entity.type
_entity.pdbx_description
1 polymer ?
#
loop_
_entity_poly.entity_id
_entity_poly.type
_entity_poly.pdbx_seq_one_letter_code
_entity_poly.pdbx_strand_id
1 'polypeptide(L)'
;TLTQRFKSDPQVLPMVSMQLRDGNQFGEGMAKLRQLVLARAFPHLEEQQRLEKITEIFDSTETLDYLCKMSGGHVRNILRILNDAIKKQKGLPISSENLNKVIQNFRNERTLAVEDEEWELLRQVAQTQKVKGDDGYQRLIRSMFVYEYRDDEGSWFDINPLLKDAVELKK
;
A
#
# COMPACT_ATOMS: atom_id res chain seq x y z
N THR A 1 25.98 6.37 1.89
CA THR A 1 24.52 6.57 1.73
C THR A 1 24.23 7.42 0.51
N LEU A 2 23.03 7.30 -0.11
CA LEU A 2 22.63 8.10 -1.29
C LEU A 2 22.71 9.61 -1.02
N THR A 3 22.36 10.04 0.17
CA THR A 3 22.42 11.44 0.63
C THR A 3 23.81 12.08 0.50
N GLN A 4 24.88 11.32 0.63
CA GLN A 4 26.25 11.83 0.50
C GLN A 4 26.68 12.14 -0.94
N ARG A 5 25.90 11.69 -1.94
CA ARG A 5 26.21 11.88 -3.37
C ARG A 5 25.50 13.08 -3.99
N PHE A 6 24.58 13.71 -3.29
CA PHE A 6 23.82 14.85 -3.77
C PHE A 6 24.20 16.11 -2.99
N LYS A 7 24.32 17.25 -3.67
CA LYS A 7 24.60 18.57 -3.06
C LYS A 7 23.44 19.11 -2.21
N SER A 8 22.25 18.51 -2.32
CA SER A 8 21.06 18.81 -1.51
C SER A 8 20.45 17.49 -1.04
N ASP A 9 19.77 17.51 0.09
CA ASP A 9 19.05 16.35 0.58
C ASP A 9 18.03 15.88 -0.48
N PRO A 10 18.00 14.58 -0.81
CA PRO A 10 17.04 14.07 -1.76
C PRO A 10 15.62 14.28 -1.23
N GLN A 11 14.74 14.79 -2.09
CA GLN A 11 13.33 14.87 -1.76
C GLN A 11 12.77 13.45 -1.68
N VAL A 12 12.36 13.05 -0.49
CA VAL A 12 11.66 11.80 -0.26
C VAL A 12 10.17 12.06 -0.46
N LEU A 13 9.58 11.42 -1.48
CA LEU A 13 8.12 11.41 -1.62
C LEU A 13 7.54 10.47 -0.55
N PRO A 14 6.79 10.99 0.41
CA PRO A 14 6.18 10.14 1.43
C PRO A 14 5.13 9.22 0.82
N MET A 15 4.84 8.11 1.49
CA MET A 15 3.68 7.29 1.16
C MET A 15 2.41 8.12 1.26
N VAL A 16 1.44 7.83 0.41
CA VAL A 16 0.09 8.39 0.59
C VAL A 16 -0.53 7.76 1.82
N SER A 17 -0.75 8.55 2.86
CA SER A 17 -1.33 8.04 4.10
C SER A 17 -2.75 7.51 3.84
N MET A 18 -2.97 6.22 4.12
CA MET A 18 -4.25 5.54 3.95
C MET A 18 -5.02 5.42 5.26
N GLN A 19 -4.33 5.59 6.36
CA GLN A 19 -4.88 5.56 7.72
C GLN A 19 -4.17 6.58 8.59
N LEU A 20 -4.82 6.94 9.68
CA LEU A 20 -4.26 7.74 10.76
C LEU A 20 -3.54 6.81 11.76
N ARG A 21 -2.78 7.39 12.69
CA ARG A 21 -2.09 6.63 13.76
C ARG A 21 -3.03 5.81 14.63
N ASP A 22 -4.24 6.27 14.85
CA ASP A 22 -5.29 5.59 15.59
C ASP A 22 -5.95 4.41 14.84
N GLY A 23 -5.49 4.14 13.62
CA GLY A 23 -6.01 3.09 12.76
C GLY A 23 -7.24 3.48 11.93
N ASN A 24 -7.79 4.68 12.14
CA ASN A 24 -8.91 5.16 11.34
C ASN A 24 -8.49 5.42 9.89
N GLN A 25 -9.43 5.20 8.97
CA GLN A 25 -9.18 5.45 7.55
C GLN A 25 -8.99 6.94 7.27
N PHE A 26 -7.92 7.31 6.59
CA PHE A 26 -7.67 8.67 6.13
C PHE A 26 -8.34 8.91 4.77
N GLY A 27 -9.50 9.56 4.79
CA GLY A 27 -10.36 9.74 3.61
C GLY A 27 -9.69 10.50 2.47
N GLU A 28 -8.86 11.50 2.75
CA GLU A 28 -8.12 12.26 1.74
C GLU A 28 -7.12 11.38 0.98
N GLY A 29 -6.38 10.51 1.67
CA GLY A 29 -5.46 9.56 1.04
C GLY A 29 -6.19 8.59 0.13
N MET A 30 -7.34 8.08 0.58
CA MET A 30 -8.19 7.22 -0.23
C MET A 30 -8.67 7.94 -1.50
N ALA A 31 -9.15 9.18 -1.38
CA ALA A 31 -9.59 9.97 -2.53
C ALA A 31 -8.45 10.19 -3.55
N LYS A 32 -7.25 10.54 -3.08
CA LYS A 32 -6.07 10.70 -3.93
C LYS A 32 -5.71 9.42 -4.69
N LEU A 33 -5.75 8.25 -4.03
CA LEU A 33 -5.43 6.99 -4.71
C LEU A 33 -6.52 6.56 -5.68
N ARG A 34 -7.79 6.76 -5.36
CA ARG A 34 -8.88 6.54 -6.34
C ARG A 34 -8.64 7.37 -7.59
N GLN A 35 -8.36 8.66 -7.44
CA GLN A 35 -8.07 9.55 -8.56
C GLN A 35 -6.83 9.14 -9.34
N LEU A 36 -5.77 8.67 -8.67
CA LEU A 36 -4.58 8.17 -9.33
C LEU A 36 -4.88 6.99 -10.27
N VAL A 37 -5.72 6.05 -9.82
CA VAL A 37 -6.12 4.89 -10.64
C VAL A 37 -7.04 5.32 -11.77
N LEU A 38 -8.07 6.09 -11.47
CA LEU A 38 -9.08 6.50 -12.44
C LEU A 38 -8.55 7.47 -13.49
N ALA A 39 -7.60 8.35 -13.14
CA ALA A 39 -6.96 9.26 -14.10
C ALA A 39 -6.15 8.51 -15.19
N ARG A 40 -5.68 7.29 -14.89
CA ARG A 40 -5.03 6.46 -15.91
C ARG A 40 -6.01 5.83 -16.89
N ALA A 41 -7.21 5.50 -16.42
CA ALA A 41 -8.28 4.97 -17.28
C ALA A 41 -8.97 6.07 -18.07
N PHE A 42 -9.15 7.24 -17.47
CA PHE A 42 -9.91 8.36 -18.00
C PHE A 42 -9.10 9.68 -17.92
N PRO A 43 -8.00 9.82 -18.67
CA PRO A 43 -7.08 10.97 -18.53
C PRO A 43 -7.72 12.31 -18.95
N HIS A 44 -8.78 12.29 -19.74
CA HIS A 44 -9.45 13.49 -20.26
C HIS A 44 -10.67 13.92 -19.47
N LEU A 45 -11.05 13.16 -18.43
CA LEU A 45 -12.20 13.49 -17.58
C LEU A 45 -11.76 14.24 -16.32
N GLU A 46 -12.67 15.07 -15.81
CA GLU A 46 -12.52 15.73 -14.52
C GLU A 46 -12.73 14.73 -13.36
N GLU A 47 -12.25 15.08 -12.18
CA GLU A 47 -12.28 14.19 -11.00
C GLU A 47 -13.66 13.63 -10.67
N GLN A 48 -14.69 14.46 -10.70
CA GLN A 48 -16.06 14.04 -10.42
C GLN A 48 -16.56 13.05 -11.48
N GLN A 49 -16.31 13.34 -12.76
CA GLN A 49 -16.70 12.48 -13.86
C GLN A 49 -16.02 11.11 -13.81
N ARG A 50 -14.77 11.06 -13.33
CA ARG A 50 -14.04 9.79 -13.12
C ARG A 50 -14.72 8.92 -12.07
N LEU A 51 -15.20 9.50 -10.98
CA LEU A 51 -15.89 8.77 -9.91
C LEU A 51 -17.19 8.12 -10.40
N GLU A 52 -17.91 8.76 -11.30
CA GLU A 52 -19.14 8.23 -11.92
C GLU A 52 -18.87 7.02 -12.82
N LYS A 53 -17.62 6.85 -13.27
CA LYS A 53 -17.18 5.79 -14.19
C LYS A 53 -16.45 4.63 -13.51
N ILE A 54 -16.43 4.56 -12.19
CA ILE A 54 -15.75 3.49 -11.45
C ILE A 54 -16.20 2.11 -11.94
N THR A 55 -17.50 1.93 -12.17
CA THR A 55 -18.09 0.65 -12.58
C THR A 55 -17.75 0.22 -14.01
N GLU A 56 -17.14 1.08 -14.81
CA GLU A 56 -16.56 0.70 -16.11
C GLU A 56 -15.23 -0.05 -15.95
N ILE A 57 -14.53 0.15 -14.79
CA ILE A 57 -13.20 -0.43 -14.52
C ILE A 57 -13.25 -1.50 -13.43
N PHE A 58 -14.05 -1.30 -12.40
CA PHE A 58 -14.23 -2.22 -11.27
C PHE A 58 -15.70 -2.58 -11.11
N ASP A 59 -16.00 -3.76 -10.61
CA ASP A 59 -17.39 -4.19 -10.35
C ASP A 59 -18.10 -3.34 -9.28
N SER A 60 -17.33 -2.68 -8.41
CA SER A 60 -17.86 -1.77 -7.39
C SER A 60 -16.80 -0.78 -6.90
N THR A 61 -17.24 0.27 -6.19
CA THR A 61 -16.33 1.23 -5.51
C THR A 61 -15.53 0.53 -4.42
N GLU A 62 -16.12 -0.41 -3.70
CA GLU A 62 -15.49 -1.20 -2.65
C GLU A 62 -14.29 -2.00 -3.17
N THR A 63 -14.37 -2.50 -4.40
CA THR A 63 -13.27 -3.21 -5.06
C THR A 63 -12.09 -2.29 -5.33
N LEU A 64 -12.32 -1.07 -5.81
CA LEU A 64 -11.28 -0.05 -5.94
C LEU A 64 -10.69 0.33 -4.59
N ASP A 65 -11.53 0.50 -3.57
CA ASP A 65 -11.08 0.83 -2.21
C ASP A 65 -10.22 -0.26 -1.61
N TYR A 66 -10.58 -1.51 -1.84
CA TYR A 66 -9.80 -2.65 -1.39
C TYR A 66 -8.40 -2.68 -2.04
N LEU A 67 -8.32 -2.42 -3.35
CA LEU A 67 -7.03 -2.24 -4.04
C LEU A 67 -6.20 -1.14 -3.39
N CYS A 68 -6.80 0.02 -3.15
CA CYS A 68 -6.13 1.16 -2.52
C CYS A 68 -5.61 0.81 -1.12
N LYS A 69 -6.44 0.19 -0.28
CA LYS A 69 -6.06 -0.26 1.08
C LYS A 69 -4.92 -1.25 1.06
N MET A 70 -4.96 -2.26 0.20
CA MET A 70 -3.92 -3.29 0.12
C MET A 70 -2.60 -2.77 -0.42
N SER A 71 -2.59 -1.65 -1.16
CA SER A 71 -1.36 -0.98 -1.57
C SER A 71 -0.62 -0.30 -0.42
N GLY A 72 -1.33 0.02 0.68
CA GLY A 72 -0.81 0.80 1.81
C GLY A 72 -0.38 2.22 1.44
N GLY A 73 -0.91 2.79 0.37
CA GLY A 73 -0.49 4.09 -0.15
C GLY A 73 0.76 4.04 -1.04
N HIS A 74 1.31 2.86 -1.30
CA HIS A 74 2.48 2.69 -2.15
C HIS A 74 2.08 2.61 -3.63
N VAL A 75 2.33 3.69 -4.38
CA VAL A 75 1.88 3.83 -5.78
C VAL A 75 2.36 2.68 -6.68
N ARG A 76 3.59 2.22 -6.52
CA ARG A 76 4.10 1.09 -7.32
C ARG A 76 3.34 -0.20 -7.05
N ASN A 77 2.95 -0.47 -5.79
CA ASN A 77 2.19 -1.65 -5.44
C ASN A 77 0.79 -1.62 -6.04
N ILE A 78 0.09 -0.46 -5.97
CA ILE A 78 -1.24 -0.33 -6.56
C ILE A 78 -1.19 -0.63 -8.08
N LEU A 79 -0.17 -0.12 -8.78
CA LEU A 79 -0.01 -0.36 -10.22
C LEU A 79 0.35 -1.81 -10.56
N ARG A 80 1.15 -2.48 -9.73
CA ARG A 80 1.48 -3.90 -9.90
C ARG A 80 0.26 -4.78 -9.72
N ILE A 81 -0.47 -4.61 -8.61
CA ILE A 81 -1.69 -5.38 -8.31
C ILE A 81 -2.73 -5.15 -9.42
N LEU A 82 -2.93 -3.90 -9.83
CA LEU A 82 -3.86 -3.54 -10.91
C LEU A 82 -3.50 -4.22 -12.24
N ASN A 83 -2.22 -4.15 -12.64
CA ASN A 83 -1.74 -4.79 -13.86
C ASN A 83 -2.00 -6.31 -13.86
N ASP A 84 -1.74 -6.98 -12.75
CA ASP A 84 -1.96 -8.42 -12.63
C ASP A 84 -3.45 -8.78 -12.59
N ALA A 85 -4.28 -7.91 -11.97
CA ALA A 85 -5.73 -8.07 -11.98
C ALA A 85 -6.29 -7.95 -13.41
N ILE A 86 -5.83 -6.98 -14.20
CA ILE A 86 -6.24 -6.79 -15.60
C ILE A 86 -5.84 -8.02 -16.44
N LYS A 87 -4.60 -8.48 -16.32
CA LYS A 87 -4.12 -9.66 -17.06
C LYS A 87 -4.92 -10.92 -16.75
N LYS A 88 -5.27 -11.12 -15.48
CA LYS A 88 -6.00 -12.29 -15.02
C LYS A 88 -7.48 -12.26 -15.41
N GLN A 89 -8.10 -11.09 -15.39
CA GLN A 89 -9.52 -10.89 -15.71
C GLN A 89 -9.84 -11.11 -17.19
N LYS A 90 -8.88 -10.81 -18.09
CA LYS A 90 -9.06 -10.82 -19.55
C LYS A 90 -10.16 -9.87 -20.07
N GLY A 91 -10.51 -8.85 -19.30
CA GLY A 91 -11.52 -7.85 -19.64
C GLY A 91 -11.87 -6.96 -18.47
N LEU A 92 -12.78 -6.03 -18.69
CA LEU A 92 -13.33 -5.13 -17.66
C LEU A 92 -14.83 -5.41 -17.49
N PRO A 93 -15.40 -5.10 -16.33
CA PRO A 93 -14.76 -4.59 -15.13
C PRO A 93 -13.96 -5.64 -14.35
N ILE A 94 -13.00 -5.21 -13.55
CA ILE A 94 -12.25 -6.05 -12.61
C ILE A 94 -13.17 -6.44 -11.48
N SER A 95 -13.39 -7.74 -11.28
CA SER A 95 -14.23 -8.24 -10.21
C SER A 95 -13.50 -8.31 -8.87
N SER A 96 -14.24 -8.15 -7.79
CA SER A 96 -13.74 -8.33 -6.42
C SER A 96 -13.12 -9.71 -6.21
N GLU A 97 -13.70 -10.76 -6.78
CA GLU A 97 -13.17 -12.13 -6.72
C GLU A 97 -11.79 -12.23 -7.38
N ASN A 98 -11.63 -11.66 -8.59
CA ASN A 98 -10.35 -11.68 -9.28
C ASN A 98 -9.29 -10.87 -8.53
N LEU A 99 -9.66 -9.67 -8.05
CA LEU A 99 -8.76 -8.83 -7.27
C LEU A 99 -8.30 -9.54 -5.99
N ASN A 100 -9.21 -10.22 -5.28
CA ASN A 100 -8.88 -11.01 -4.09
C ASN A 100 -7.86 -12.11 -4.40
N LYS A 101 -8.03 -12.85 -5.50
CA LYS A 101 -7.07 -13.89 -5.92
C LYS A 101 -5.69 -13.32 -6.21
N VAL A 102 -5.63 -12.15 -6.84
CA VAL A 102 -4.35 -11.46 -7.11
C VAL A 102 -3.70 -10.99 -5.81
N ILE A 103 -4.45 -10.34 -4.93
CA ILE A 103 -3.94 -9.88 -3.64
C ILE A 103 -3.46 -11.05 -2.78
N GLN A 104 -4.15 -12.19 -2.79
CA GLN A 104 -3.72 -13.39 -2.07
C GLN A 104 -2.34 -13.89 -2.56
N ASN A 105 -2.09 -13.85 -3.87
CA ASN A 105 -0.76 -14.20 -4.40
C ASN A 105 0.31 -13.24 -3.89
N PHE A 106 0.05 -11.92 -3.91
CA PHE A 106 0.98 -10.92 -3.35
C PHE A 106 1.21 -11.13 -1.85
N ARG A 107 0.18 -11.47 -1.07
CA ARG A 107 0.31 -11.83 0.35
C ARG A 107 1.21 -13.03 0.54
N ASN A 108 0.97 -14.11 -0.19
CA ASN A 108 1.79 -15.32 -0.10
C ASN A 108 3.26 -15.04 -0.41
N GLU A 109 3.53 -14.32 -1.51
CA GLU A 109 4.89 -13.94 -1.89
C GLU A 109 5.57 -13.09 -0.79
N ARG A 110 4.84 -12.12 -0.20
CA ARG A 110 5.37 -11.27 0.87
C ARG A 110 5.62 -12.03 2.15
N THR A 111 4.69 -12.89 2.57
CA THR A 111 4.83 -13.72 3.78
C THR A 111 6.02 -14.66 3.67
N LEU A 112 6.21 -15.31 2.52
CA LEU A 112 7.35 -16.20 2.27
C LEU A 112 8.70 -15.48 2.25
N ALA A 113 8.71 -14.18 1.99
CA ALA A 113 9.94 -13.38 1.94
C ALA A 113 10.40 -12.87 3.31
N VAL A 114 9.56 -12.99 4.37
CA VAL A 114 9.90 -12.58 5.74
C VAL A 114 10.63 -13.71 6.45
N GLU A 115 11.82 -13.43 6.97
CA GLU A 115 12.59 -14.36 7.78
C GLU A 115 12.00 -14.52 9.20
N ASP A 116 12.24 -15.65 9.86
CA ASP A 116 11.66 -15.95 11.17
C ASP A 116 11.97 -14.88 12.23
N GLU A 117 13.19 -14.34 12.20
CA GLU A 117 13.64 -13.28 13.13
C GLU A 117 12.96 -11.93 12.86
N GLU A 118 12.55 -11.67 11.62
CA GLU A 118 11.91 -10.43 11.22
C GLU A 118 10.46 -10.35 11.72
N TRP A 119 9.79 -11.48 11.95
CA TRP A 119 8.42 -11.50 12.48
C TRP A 119 8.33 -10.89 13.87
N GLU A 120 9.34 -11.10 14.73
CA GLU A 120 9.37 -10.48 16.06
C GLU A 120 9.45 -8.94 15.97
N LEU A 121 10.31 -8.43 15.09
CA LEU A 121 10.41 -6.99 14.86
C LEU A 121 9.12 -6.42 14.25
N LEU A 122 8.46 -7.16 13.36
CA LEU A 122 7.17 -6.77 12.80
C LEU A 122 6.08 -6.68 13.87
N ARG A 123 6.01 -7.63 14.82
CA ARG A 123 5.09 -7.55 15.95
C ARG A 123 5.33 -6.30 16.81
N GLN A 124 6.59 -5.95 17.05
CA GLN A 124 6.93 -4.72 17.78
C GLN A 124 6.49 -3.47 17.03
N VAL A 125 6.67 -3.41 15.71
CA VAL A 125 6.17 -2.30 14.90
C VAL A 125 4.64 -2.22 14.94
N ALA A 126 3.93 -3.36 14.85
CA ALA A 126 2.48 -3.40 14.94
C ALA A 126 1.94 -2.78 16.24
N GLN A 127 2.64 -3.01 17.35
CA GLN A 127 2.24 -2.55 18.68
C GLN A 127 2.62 -1.10 18.96
N THR A 128 3.80 -0.69 18.48
CA THR A 128 4.39 0.60 18.89
C THR A 128 4.32 1.68 17.82
N GLN A 129 4.09 1.30 16.56
CA GLN A 129 4.17 2.17 15.38
C GLN A 129 5.51 2.91 15.24
N LYS A 130 6.56 2.33 15.82
CA LYS A 130 7.92 2.90 15.85
C LYS A 130 8.93 1.88 15.36
N VAL A 131 10.02 2.40 14.81
CA VAL A 131 11.21 1.64 14.48
C VAL A 131 12.39 2.19 15.26
N LYS A 132 13.36 1.33 15.55
CA LYS A 132 14.65 1.73 16.10
C LYS A 132 15.65 1.94 14.97
N GLY A 133 16.78 2.57 15.25
CA GLY A 133 17.80 2.86 14.26
C GLY A 133 18.74 1.69 13.93
N ASP A 134 18.44 0.48 14.40
CA ASP A 134 19.26 -0.71 14.17
C ASP A 134 19.04 -1.33 12.76
N ASP A 135 19.97 -2.19 12.37
CA ASP A 135 19.99 -2.80 11.03
C ASP A 135 18.76 -3.68 10.75
N GLY A 136 18.16 -4.29 11.78
CA GLY A 136 16.98 -5.13 11.63
C GLY A 136 15.77 -4.32 11.12
N TYR A 137 15.45 -3.22 11.81
CA TYR A 137 14.36 -2.34 11.36
C TYR A 137 14.65 -1.67 10.02
N GLN A 138 15.91 -1.29 9.75
CA GLN A 138 16.30 -0.74 8.45
C GLN A 138 16.09 -1.74 7.31
N ARG A 139 16.29 -3.04 7.59
CA ARG A 139 16.01 -4.11 6.63
C ARG A 139 14.51 -4.20 6.34
N LEU A 140 13.64 -4.16 7.36
CA LEU A 140 12.19 -4.21 7.18
C LEU A 140 11.67 -3.05 6.30
N ILE A 141 12.21 -1.85 6.49
CA ILE A 141 11.85 -0.68 5.67
C ILE A 141 12.32 -0.87 4.22
N ARG A 142 13.58 -1.29 4.00
CA ARG A 142 14.13 -1.51 2.66
C ARG A 142 13.41 -2.63 1.91
N SER A 143 13.00 -3.68 2.60
CA SER A 143 12.22 -4.80 2.06
C SER A 143 10.73 -4.46 1.86
N MET A 144 10.31 -3.27 2.26
CA MET A 144 8.92 -2.81 2.19
C MET A 144 7.96 -3.69 3.01
N PHE A 145 8.44 -4.28 4.10
CA PHE A 145 7.61 -4.97 5.09
C PHE A 145 7.00 -3.99 6.09
N VAL A 146 7.67 -2.85 6.29
CA VAL A 146 7.22 -1.71 7.09
C VAL A 146 7.19 -0.47 6.21
N TYR A 147 6.14 0.32 6.34
CA TYR A 147 5.93 1.58 5.65
C TYR A 147 6.13 2.74 6.62
N GLU A 148 6.77 3.80 6.14
CA GLU A 148 6.87 5.08 6.83
C GLU A 148 5.79 6.02 6.32
N TYR A 149 4.99 6.54 7.23
CA TYR A 149 4.02 7.60 6.98
C TYR A 149 4.43 8.87 7.72
N ARG A 150 3.88 10.00 7.30
CA ARG A 150 4.12 11.29 7.93
C ARG A 150 2.82 12.03 8.18
N ASP A 151 2.73 12.67 9.33
CA ASP A 151 1.69 13.59 9.73
C ASP A 151 2.30 14.80 10.45
N ASP A 152 1.46 15.65 11.06
CA ASP A 152 1.89 16.86 11.77
C ASP A 152 2.73 16.56 13.02
N GLU A 153 2.63 15.35 13.57
CA GLU A 153 3.42 14.87 14.71
C GLU A 153 4.76 14.24 14.30
N GLY A 154 4.99 14.07 12.99
CA GLY A 154 6.22 13.51 12.41
C GLY A 154 6.03 12.13 11.77
N SER A 155 7.13 11.38 11.65
CA SER A 155 7.08 10.03 11.06
C SER A 155 6.50 9.00 12.01
N TRP A 156 5.70 8.09 11.46
CA TRP A 156 5.22 6.90 12.13
C TRP A 156 5.27 5.70 11.19
N PHE A 157 5.20 4.50 11.73
CA PHE A 157 5.44 3.28 10.97
C PHE A 157 4.30 2.30 11.13
N ASP A 158 4.00 1.59 10.06
CA ASP A 158 3.03 0.51 10.11
C ASP A 158 3.45 -0.63 9.18
N ILE A 159 2.90 -1.79 9.44
CA ILE A 159 3.17 -2.99 8.66
C ILE A 159 2.52 -2.87 7.28
N ASN A 160 3.21 -3.39 6.27
CA ASN A 160 2.62 -3.55 4.95
C ASN A 160 1.27 -4.27 5.05
N PRO A 161 0.16 -3.70 4.52
CA PRO A 161 -1.17 -4.30 4.61
C PRO A 161 -1.26 -5.74 4.12
N LEU A 162 -0.38 -6.13 3.20
CA LEU A 162 -0.31 -7.51 2.71
C LEU A 162 0.16 -8.51 3.77
N LEU A 163 0.84 -8.05 4.83
CA LEU A 163 1.34 -8.91 5.93
C LEU A 163 0.42 -8.90 7.16
N LYS A 164 -0.51 -7.93 7.29
CA LYS A 164 -1.32 -7.75 8.52
C LYS A 164 -2.14 -8.99 8.91
N ASP A 165 -2.52 -9.81 7.94
CA ASP A 165 -3.33 -11.02 8.18
C ASP A 165 -2.48 -12.29 8.32
N ALA A 166 -1.15 -12.19 8.26
CA ALA A 166 -0.27 -13.34 8.40
C ALA A 166 -0.41 -13.99 9.78
N VAL A 167 -0.42 -15.33 9.80
CA VAL A 167 -0.56 -16.11 11.05
C VAL A 167 0.62 -15.86 11.97
N GLU A 168 1.80 -15.69 11.40
CA GLU A 168 3.07 -15.42 12.10
C GLU A 168 3.03 -14.11 12.90
N LEU A 169 2.25 -13.14 12.43
CA LEU A 169 2.07 -11.85 13.11
C LEU A 169 1.19 -11.95 14.35
N LYS A 170 0.34 -12.98 14.42
CA LYS A 170 -0.64 -13.19 15.50
C LYS A 170 -0.14 -14.12 16.61
N LYS A 171 1.03 -14.73 16.41
CA LYS A 171 1.72 -15.55 17.42
C LYS A 171 2.45 -14.66 18.44
#